data_13b105103c1c7f36209f6cab1b6874b4
#
_entry.id   13b105103c1c7f36209f6cab1b6874b4
#
_cell.length_a   1.000
_cell.length_b   1.000
_cell.length_c   1.000
_cell.angle_alpha   90.00
_cell.angle_beta   90.00
_cell.angle_gamma   90.00
#
_symmetry.space_group_name_H-M   'P 1'
#
loop_
_entity.id
_entity.type
_entity.pdbx_description
1 polymer ?
#
loop_
_entity_poly.entity_id
_entity_poly.type
_entity_poly.pdbx_seq_one_letter_code
_entity_poly.pdbx_strand_id
1 'polypeptide(L)'
;MHKIIGPGKIKDTLHVMHLFVIECDKRDELQRFLKEEGIGTAIHYPMAIHQQPAYKGRIRGSNELYWTENLYKRILSLPMYPELSDNEVERVCSALEKLFNDLSHRI
;
A
#
# COMPACT_ATOMS: atom_id res chain seq x y z
N MET A 1 -5.02 5.59 15.46
CA MET A 1 -6.10 5.05 14.62
C MET A 1 -5.53 4.44 13.35
N HIS A 2 -5.94 3.24 13.04
CA HIS A 2 -5.44 2.54 11.87
C HIS A 2 -6.45 2.68 10.74
N LYS A 3 -6.01 3.30 9.65
CA LYS A 3 -6.86 3.56 8.50
C LYS A 3 -6.20 3.01 7.25
N ILE A 4 -6.97 2.27 6.46
CA ILE A 4 -6.54 1.80 5.15
C ILE A 4 -7.28 2.61 4.10
N ILE A 5 -6.54 3.24 3.20
CA ILE A 5 -7.09 4.02 2.11
C ILE A 5 -6.79 3.28 0.81
N GLY A 6 -7.83 2.89 0.11
CA GLY A 6 -7.70 2.24 -1.19
C GLY A 6 -7.70 3.23 -2.36
N PRO A 7 -7.58 2.71 -3.59
CA PRO A 7 -7.67 3.54 -4.79
C PRO A 7 -9.03 4.22 -4.88
N GLY A 8 -9.02 5.51 -5.17
CA GLY A 8 -10.23 6.27 -5.39
C GLY A 8 -10.81 6.04 -6.77
N LYS A 9 -12.07 6.48 -6.95
CA LYS A 9 -12.72 6.47 -8.26
C LYS A 9 -12.84 7.90 -8.78
N ILE A 10 -12.44 8.11 -10.02
CA ILE A 10 -12.59 9.39 -10.70
C ILE A 10 -13.75 9.24 -11.70
N LYS A 11 -14.68 10.20 -11.70
CA LYS A 11 -15.84 10.18 -12.57
C LYS A 11 -15.42 10.09 -14.04
N ASP A 12 -16.15 9.29 -14.80
CA ASP A 12 -15.96 9.07 -16.24
C ASP A 12 -14.58 8.48 -16.60
N THR A 13 -13.96 7.78 -15.68
CA THR A 13 -12.70 7.07 -15.90
C THR A 13 -12.82 5.61 -15.50
N LEU A 14 -12.02 4.75 -16.15
CA LEU A 14 -11.91 3.35 -15.79
C LEU A 14 -10.47 3.08 -15.34
N HIS A 15 -10.30 2.69 -14.08
CA HIS A 15 -9.00 2.31 -13.56
C HIS A 15 -8.58 0.96 -14.16
N VAL A 16 -7.42 0.89 -14.79
CA VAL A 16 -6.96 -0.34 -15.46
C VAL A 16 -6.42 -1.39 -14.48
N MET A 17 -6.28 -1.05 -13.22
CA MET A 17 -5.89 -1.99 -12.14
C MET A 17 -4.57 -2.74 -12.41
N HIS A 18 -3.58 -2.03 -12.91
CA HIS A 18 -2.23 -2.58 -13.05
C HIS A 18 -1.65 -2.97 -11.69
N LEU A 19 -1.78 -2.08 -10.71
CA LEU A 19 -1.44 -2.31 -9.32
C LEU A 19 -2.63 -1.90 -8.46
N PHE A 20 -2.83 -2.61 -7.35
CA PHE A 20 -3.81 -2.21 -6.35
C PHE A 20 -3.06 -1.73 -5.12
N VAL A 21 -2.83 -0.42 -5.04
CA VAL A 21 -2.03 0.21 -4.00
C VAL A 21 -2.94 0.77 -2.91
N ILE A 22 -2.64 0.41 -1.68
CA ILE A 22 -3.31 0.96 -0.50
C ILE A 22 -2.33 1.78 0.33
N GLU A 23 -2.85 2.66 1.16
CA GLU A 23 -2.08 3.42 2.14
C GLU A 23 -2.46 2.97 3.54
N CYS A 24 -1.47 2.80 4.40
CA CYS A 24 -1.68 2.44 5.79
C CYS A 24 -0.58 3.06 6.65
N ASP A 25 -0.96 3.68 7.76
CA ASP A 25 0.01 4.33 8.65
C ASP A 25 1.01 3.34 9.23
N LYS A 26 0.57 2.11 9.49
CA LYS A 26 1.43 1.03 9.97
C LYS A 26 1.67 -0.01 8.89
N ARG A 27 2.14 0.47 7.74
CA ARG A 27 2.37 -0.35 6.55
C ARG A 27 3.23 -1.57 6.81
N ASP A 28 4.31 -1.44 7.56
CA ASP A 28 5.23 -2.55 7.80
C ASP A 28 4.61 -3.64 8.66
N GLU A 29 3.80 -3.24 9.65
CA GLU A 29 3.05 -4.20 10.48
C GLU A 29 1.99 -4.92 9.64
N LEU A 30 1.31 -4.18 8.78
CA LEU A 30 0.32 -4.76 7.86
C LEU A 30 0.97 -5.77 6.91
N GLN A 31 2.11 -5.43 6.34
CA GLN A 31 2.83 -6.33 5.44
C GLN A 31 3.22 -7.62 6.15
N ARG A 32 3.73 -7.53 7.36
CA ARG A 32 4.11 -8.69 8.16
C ARG A 32 2.90 -9.57 8.47
N PHE A 33 1.81 -8.95 8.89
CA PHE A 33 0.57 -9.67 9.20
C PHE A 33 0.04 -10.42 7.98
N LEU A 34 -0.02 -9.77 6.82
CA LEU A 34 -0.48 -10.39 5.59
C LEU A 34 0.42 -11.57 5.18
N LYS A 35 1.72 -11.42 5.35
CA LYS A 35 2.67 -12.50 5.08
C LYS A 35 2.41 -13.71 5.98
N GLU A 36 2.12 -13.48 7.25
CA GLU A 36 1.77 -14.54 8.20
C GLU A 36 0.45 -15.23 7.80
N GLU A 37 -0.46 -14.51 7.19
CA GLU A 37 -1.71 -15.06 6.66
C GLU A 37 -1.53 -15.72 5.28
N GLY A 38 -0.31 -15.77 4.77
CA GLY A 38 -0.01 -16.38 3.48
C GLY A 38 -0.27 -15.48 2.28
N ILE A 39 -0.40 -14.17 2.50
CA ILE A 39 -0.70 -13.20 1.44
C ILE A 39 0.57 -12.43 1.10
N GLY A 40 1.05 -12.57 -0.15
CA GLY A 40 2.19 -11.82 -0.66
C GLY A 40 1.80 -10.39 -1.02
N THR A 41 2.66 -9.44 -0.66
CA THR A 41 2.49 -8.03 -0.98
C THR A 41 3.82 -7.46 -1.47
N ALA A 42 3.78 -6.28 -2.05
CA ALA A 42 4.98 -5.61 -2.53
C ALA A 42 4.90 -4.11 -2.25
N ILE A 43 6.05 -3.49 -2.19
CA ILE A 43 6.16 -2.04 -2.03
C ILE A 43 6.72 -1.46 -3.32
N HIS A 44 5.91 -0.71 -4.05
CA HIS A 44 6.29 -0.04 -5.30
C HIS A 44 6.27 1.48 -5.08
N TYR A 45 7.34 2.09 -4.59
CA TYR A 45 8.63 1.47 -4.27
C TYR A 45 9.05 1.89 -2.86
N PRO A 46 10.07 1.27 -2.25
CA PRO A 46 10.46 1.59 -0.87
C PRO A 46 11.00 3.00 -0.70
N MET A 47 11.50 3.59 -1.78
CA MET A 47 12.17 4.87 -1.74
C MET A 47 11.78 5.70 -2.96
N ALA A 48 11.45 6.98 -2.74
CA ALA A 48 11.13 7.90 -3.82
C ALA A 48 12.35 8.15 -4.73
N ILE A 49 12.11 8.54 -5.97
CA ILE A 49 13.18 8.72 -6.97
C ILE A 49 14.27 9.67 -6.48
N HIS A 50 13.87 10.80 -5.90
CA HIS A 50 14.84 11.81 -5.40
C HIS A 50 15.64 11.34 -4.17
N GLN A 51 15.19 10.27 -3.52
CA GLN A 51 15.87 9.69 -2.36
C GLN A 51 16.82 8.55 -2.75
N GLN A 52 16.74 8.08 -3.99
CA GLN A 52 17.63 7.04 -4.50
C GLN A 52 19.09 7.53 -4.48
N PRO A 53 20.05 6.67 -4.08
CA PRO A 53 21.46 7.10 -4.02
C PRO A 53 21.98 7.73 -5.30
N ALA A 54 21.53 7.26 -6.46
CA ALA A 54 21.95 7.79 -7.76
C ALA A 54 21.48 9.23 -8.01
N TYR A 55 20.39 9.65 -7.36
CA TYR A 55 19.77 10.95 -7.61
C TYR A 55 19.79 11.88 -6.40
N LYS A 56 20.18 11.38 -5.24
CA LYS A 56 20.15 12.16 -4.00
C LYS A 56 20.98 13.43 -4.13
N GLY A 57 20.35 14.57 -3.87
CA GLY A 57 20.97 15.87 -3.97
C GLY A 57 21.12 16.41 -5.40
N ARG A 58 20.64 15.69 -6.40
CA ARG A 58 20.78 16.07 -7.83
C ARG A 58 19.49 16.51 -8.48
N ILE A 59 18.34 16.36 -7.81
CA ILE A 59 17.03 16.69 -8.37
C ILE A 59 16.57 18.02 -7.82
N ARG A 60 16.23 18.95 -8.73
CA ARG A 60 15.70 20.27 -8.38
C ARG A 60 14.38 20.12 -7.61
N GLY A 61 14.24 20.85 -6.49
CA GLY A 61 13.05 20.82 -5.67
C GLY A 61 12.90 19.58 -4.79
N SER A 62 13.92 18.73 -4.71
CA SER A 62 13.86 17.48 -3.94
C SER A 62 13.64 17.69 -2.44
N ASN A 63 13.95 18.86 -1.91
CA ASN A 63 13.72 19.20 -0.50
C ASN A 63 12.28 19.66 -0.21
N GLU A 64 11.42 19.71 -1.22
CA GLU A 64 10.05 20.16 -1.10
C GLU A 64 9.01 19.05 -1.37
N LEU A 65 9.45 17.80 -1.47
CA LEU A 65 8.61 16.66 -1.83
C LEU A 65 8.11 15.90 -0.60
N TYR A 66 7.54 16.62 0.36
CA TYR A 66 7.04 16.06 1.62
C TYR A 66 5.94 15.02 1.42
N TRP A 67 4.97 15.32 0.55
CA TRP A 67 3.86 14.41 0.27
C TRP A 67 4.35 13.10 -0.34
N THR A 68 5.27 13.18 -1.28
CA THR A 68 5.87 12.01 -1.91
C THR A 68 6.62 11.16 -0.89
N GLU A 69 7.47 11.77 -0.09
CA GLU A 69 8.25 11.07 0.93
C GLU A 69 7.35 10.39 1.97
N ASN A 70 6.31 11.08 2.42
CA ASN A 70 5.36 10.54 3.39
C ASN A 70 4.57 9.38 2.78
N LEU A 71 4.14 9.52 1.53
CA LEU A 71 3.38 8.50 0.82
C LEU A 71 4.17 7.19 0.71
N TYR A 72 5.45 7.26 0.35
CA TYR A 72 6.28 6.07 0.18
C TYR A 72 6.48 5.28 1.47
N LYS A 73 6.27 5.88 2.62
CA LYS A 73 6.31 5.19 3.91
C LYS A 73 5.03 4.42 4.20
N ARG A 74 3.95 4.68 3.45
CA ARG A 74 2.60 4.21 3.77
C ARG A 74 1.98 3.33 2.71
N ILE A 75 2.56 3.22 1.53
CA ILE A 75 1.99 2.47 0.42
C ILE A 75 2.34 0.99 0.46
N LEU A 76 1.39 0.17 0.05
CA LEU A 76 1.54 -1.28 -0.07
C LEU A 76 0.70 -1.77 -1.23
N SER A 77 1.28 -2.58 -2.11
CA SER A 77 0.56 -3.18 -3.23
C SER A 77 0.03 -4.54 -2.84
N LEU A 78 -1.29 -4.70 -2.93
CA LEU A 78 -1.97 -5.98 -2.70
C LEU A 78 -1.87 -6.87 -3.95
N PRO A 79 -2.12 -8.20 -3.82
CA PRO A 79 -2.12 -9.09 -4.99
C PRO A 79 -3.10 -8.60 -6.05
N MET A 80 -2.64 -8.50 -7.30
CA MET A 80 -3.44 -8.07 -8.42
C MET A 80 -2.92 -8.68 -9.71
N TYR A 81 -3.62 -9.69 -10.23
CA TYR A 81 -3.30 -10.35 -11.49
C TYR A 81 -4.58 -10.99 -12.05
N PRO A 82 -4.68 -11.21 -13.38
CA PRO A 82 -5.93 -11.66 -14.02
C PRO A 82 -6.45 -12.99 -13.48
N GLU A 83 -5.57 -13.90 -13.08
CA GLU A 83 -5.93 -15.24 -12.61
C GLU A 83 -6.35 -15.28 -11.13
N LEU A 84 -6.35 -14.12 -10.45
CA LEU A 84 -6.75 -14.05 -9.04
C LEU A 84 -8.22 -14.43 -8.90
N SER A 85 -8.50 -15.50 -8.14
CA SER A 85 -9.86 -15.99 -7.96
C SER A 85 -10.65 -15.13 -6.96
N ASP A 86 -11.97 -15.22 -7.03
CA ASP A 86 -12.86 -14.52 -6.09
C ASP A 86 -12.59 -14.96 -4.64
N ASN A 87 -12.31 -16.25 -4.43
CA ASN A 87 -11.96 -16.77 -3.11
C ASN A 87 -10.66 -16.18 -2.58
N GLU A 88 -9.68 -15.98 -3.45
CA GLU A 88 -8.42 -15.36 -3.07
C GLU A 88 -8.60 -13.88 -2.73
N VAL A 89 -9.45 -13.17 -3.48
CA VAL A 89 -9.80 -11.77 -3.18
C VAL A 89 -10.50 -11.69 -1.81
N GLU A 90 -11.47 -12.58 -1.56
CA GLU A 90 -12.18 -12.62 -0.28
C GLU A 90 -11.23 -12.92 0.88
N ARG A 91 -10.25 -13.79 0.66
CA ARG A 91 -9.24 -14.10 1.68
C ARG A 91 -8.40 -12.88 2.04
N VAL A 92 -8.00 -12.08 1.05
CA VAL A 92 -7.27 -10.83 1.29
C VAL A 92 -8.13 -9.85 2.08
N CYS A 93 -9.38 -9.66 1.66
CA CYS A 93 -10.33 -8.78 2.35
C CYS A 93 -10.56 -9.21 3.79
N SER A 94 -10.75 -10.50 4.02
CA SER A 94 -10.97 -11.04 5.36
C SER A 94 -9.75 -10.84 6.27
N ALA A 95 -8.55 -10.99 5.72
CA ALA A 95 -7.32 -10.75 6.47
C ALA A 95 -7.20 -9.28 6.88
N LEU A 96 -7.52 -8.35 5.99
CA LEU A 96 -7.51 -6.92 6.28
C LEU A 96 -8.52 -6.57 7.36
N GLU A 97 -9.73 -7.12 7.28
CA GLU A 97 -10.77 -6.91 8.29
C GLU A 97 -10.35 -7.45 9.65
N LYS A 98 -9.75 -8.62 9.67
CA LYS A 98 -9.26 -9.25 10.90
C LYS A 98 -8.23 -8.38 11.60
N LEU A 99 -7.26 -7.87 10.86
CA LEU A 99 -6.24 -6.98 11.44
C LEU A 99 -6.87 -5.68 11.95
N PHE A 100 -7.78 -5.11 11.19
CA PHE A 100 -8.46 -3.87 11.57
C PHE A 100 -9.25 -4.06 12.86
N ASN A 101 -9.98 -5.16 12.98
CA ASN A 101 -10.75 -5.48 14.19
C ASN A 101 -9.83 -5.73 15.40
N ASP A 102 -8.74 -6.47 15.22
CA ASP A 102 -7.77 -6.72 16.28
C ASP A 102 -7.17 -5.41 16.80
N LEU A 103 -6.84 -4.49 15.91
CA LEU A 103 -6.31 -3.19 16.29
C LEU A 103 -7.33 -2.32 17.01
N SER A 104 -8.61 -2.41 16.63
CA SER A 104 -9.70 -1.69 17.28
C SER A 104 -9.91 -2.16 18.72
N HIS A 105 -9.64 -3.43 19.01
CA HIS A 105 -9.77 -3.99 20.34
C HIS A 105 -8.59 -3.70 21.27
N ARG A 106 -7.50 -3.18 20.75
CA ARG A 106 -6.30 -2.84 21.52
C ARG A 106 -6.27 -1.40 22.03
N ILE A 107 -7.31 -0.65 21.79
CA ILE A 107 -7.40 0.76 22.21
C ILE A 107 -8.10 0.88 23.56
#